data_f1b07fbfa3433f32f41ceb469dcaa52c
#
_entry.id   f1b07fbfa3433f32f41ceb469dcaa52c
#
_cell.length_a   1.000
_cell.length_b   1.000
_cell.length_c   1.000
_cell.angle_alpha   90.00
_cell.angle_beta   90.00
_cell.angle_gamma   90.00
#
_symmetry.space_group_name_H-M   'P 1'
#
loop_
_entity.id
_entity.type
_entity.pdbx_description
1 polymer ?
#
loop_
_entity_poly.entity_id
_entity_poly.type
_entity_poly.pdbx_seq_one_letter_code
_entity_poly.pdbx_strand_id
1 'polypeptide(L)'
;MVTKKSIFIIGAGPGGLATSILLAKSGANITILEKSDKIGGRTSSITENGFKFDLGPTFFLYPQALEKVFQSVGLNLMDEIEMERLDPQYRIIFKSGGHIDATNDIKVMSDQIKNFAPEDAKGFS
;
A
#
# COMPACT_ATOMS: atom_id res chain seq x y z
N MET A 1 29.86 5.39 28.00
CA MET A 1 28.63 4.71 27.55
C MET A 1 27.77 5.71 26.81
N VAL A 2 27.50 5.49 25.54
CA VAL A 2 26.58 6.36 24.77
C VAL A 2 25.17 5.97 25.21
N THR A 3 24.48 6.88 25.90
CA THR A 3 23.07 6.67 26.27
C THR A 3 22.22 6.63 25.01
N LYS A 4 21.60 5.47 24.75
CA LYS A 4 20.64 5.35 23.64
C LYS A 4 19.46 6.27 23.89
N LYS A 5 19.07 7.07 22.88
CA LYS A 5 17.88 7.91 22.96
C LYS A 5 16.63 7.02 23.06
N SER A 6 15.73 7.34 23.99
CA SER A 6 14.40 6.72 24.07
C SER A 6 13.39 7.62 23.36
N ILE A 7 12.61 7.04 22.43
CA ILE A 7 11.65 7.76 21.60
C ILE A 7 10.30 7.05 21.69
N PHE A 8 9.26 7.84 21.96
CA PHE A 8 7.88 7.38 21.93
C PHE A 8 7.23 7.79 20.62
N ILE A 9 6.56 6.83 19.96
CA ILE A 9 5.79 7.06 18.75
C ILE A 9 4.32 6.82 19.08
N ILE A 10 3.48 7.78 18.78
CA ILE A 10 2.04 7.69 19.04
C ILE A 10 1.36 7.24 17.74
N GLY A 11 0.76 6.05 17.78
CA GLY A 11 0.04 5.41 16.70
C GLY A 11 0.88 4.36 15.95
N ALA A 12 0.31 3.15 15.84
CA ALA A 12 0.88 2.01 15.13
C ALA A 12 0.26 1.82 13.73
N GLY A 13 -0.05 2.90 13.03
CA GLY A 13 -0.36 2.88 11.62
C GLY A 13 0.90 2.75 10.74
N PRO A 14 0.78 2.61 9.41
CA PRO A 14 1.93 2.40 8.51
C PRO A 14 3.05 3.44 8.68
N GLY A 15 2.71 4.72 8.86
CA GLY A 15 3.69 5.78 9.09
C GLY A 15 4.44 5.63 10.40
N GLY A 16 3.73 5.33 11.51
CA GLY A 16 4.35 5.10 12.82
C GLY A 16 5.26 3.88 12.82
N LEU A 17 4.82 2.79 12.18
CA LEU A 17 5.60 1.56 12.04
C LEU A 17 6.87 1.79 11.20
N ALA A 18 6.76 2.43 10.03
CA ALA A 18 7.92 2.73 9.18
C ALA A 18 8.91 3.65 9.90
N THR A 19 8.43 4.68 10.60
CA THR A 19 9.27 5.58 11.41
C THR A 19 9.98 4.83 12.52
N SER A 20 9.30 3.90 13.18
CA SER A 20 9.88 3.09 14.25
C SER A 20 11.04 2.22 13.76
N ILE A 21 10.87 1.58 12.60
CA ILE A 21 11.91 0.76 11.97
C ILE A 21 13.16 1.60 11.68
N LEU A 22 13.00 2.76 11.04
CA LEU A 22 14.11 3.64 10.67
C LEU A 22 14.86 4.20 11.89
N LEU A 23 14.12 4.59 12.93
CA LEU A 23 14.72 5.10 14.17
C LEU A 23 15.39 4.00 15.01
N ALA A 24 14.79 2.81 15.06
CA ALA A 24 15.41 1.66 15.73
C ALA A 24 16.74 1.28 15.06
N LYS A 25 16.80 1.30 13.72
CA LYS A 25 18.06 1.10 12.97
C LYS A 25 19.13 2.11 13.37
N SER A 26 18.77 3.34 13.66
CA SER A 26 19.73 4.36 14.11
C SER A 26 20.22 4.14 15.55
N GLY A 27 19.78 3.08 16.22
CA GLY A 27 20.19 2.70 17.59
C GLY A 27 19.33 3.29 18.70
N ALA A 28 18.21 3.94 18.38
CA ALA A 28 17.27 4.45 19.39
C ALA A 28 16.46 3.31 20.02
N ASN A 29 16.07 3.49 21.29
CA ASN A 29 15.06 2.65 21.92
C ASN A 29 13.67 3.19 21.58
N ILE A 30 12.86 2.40 20.89
CA ILE A 30 11.55 2.82 20.40
C ILE A 30 10.44 2.17 21.22
N THR A 31 9.47 2.99 21.65
CA THR A 31 8.21 2.52 22.22
C THR A 31 7.06 3.09 21.40
N ILE A 32 6.21 2.22 20.85
CA ILE A 32 5.02 2.62 20.11
C ILE A 32 3.82 2.53 21.04
N LEU A 33 3.04 3.60 21.10
CA LEU A 33 1.80 3.68 21.87
C LEU A 33 0.63 3.67 20.87
N GLU A 34 -0.21 2.64 20.92
CA GLU A 34 -1.41 2.51 20.08
C GLU A 34 -2.65 2.53 21.00
N LYS A 35 -3.67 3.30 20.60
CA LYS A 35 -4.93 3.41 21.36
C LYS A 35 -5.85 2.22 21.18
N SER A 36 -5.70 1.51 20.05
CA SER A 36 -6.53 0.37 19.67
C SER A 36 -5.89 -0.92 20.15
N ASP A 37 -6.67 -1.97 20.26
CA ASP A 37 -6.21 -3.35 20.53
C ASP A 37 -5.49 -3.97 19.32
N LYS A 38 -5.51 -3.31 18.15
CA LYS A 38 -4.89 -3.76 16.88
C LYS A 38 -3.98 -2.70 16.30
N ILE A 39 -2.89 -3.17 15.71
CA ILE A 39 -1.99 -2.35 14.93
C ILE A 39 -2.49 -2.20 13.48
N GLY A 40 -1.91 -1.27 12.73
CA GLY A 40 -2.21 -1.06 11.31
C GLY A 40 -3.01 0.21 11.02
N GLY A 41 -3.72 0.77 12.01
CA GLY A 41 -4.52 1.99 11.81
C GLY A 41 -5.56 1.79 10.70
N ARG A 42 -5.53 2.63 9.67
CA ARG A 42 -6.46 2.52 8.51
C ARG A 42 -6.19 1.33 7.57
N THR A 43 -5.09 0.63 7.74
CA THR A 43 -4.78 -0.62 7.00
C THR A 43 -5.00 -1.87 7.86
N SER A 44 -5.68 -1.73 9.00
CA SER A 44 -6.06 -2.85 9.84
C SER A 44 -7.23 -3.64 9.24
N SER A 45 -7.49 -4.81 9.81
CA SER A 45 -8.62 -5.66 9.44
C SER A 45 -9.43 -6.06 10.65
N ILE A 46 -10.70 -6.38 10.45
CA ILE A 46 -11.56 -7.02 11.44
C ILE A 46 -11.81 -8.49 11.04
N THR A 47 -11.98 -9.31 12.06
CA THR A 47 -12.41 -10.70 11.85
C THR A 47 -13.70 -10.91 12.63
N GLU A 48 -14.73 -11.33 11.94
CA GLU A 48 -16.05 -11.60 12.52
C GLU A 48 -16.63 -12.89 11.92
N ASN A 49 -17.09 -13.77 12.77
CA ASN A 49 -17.67 -15.07 12.37
C ASN A 49 -16.80 -15.91 11.42
N GLY A 50 -15.47 -15.83 11.57
CA GLY A 50 -14.52 -16.54 10.70
C GLY A 50 -14.17 -15.83 9.39
N PHE A 51 -14.79 -14.68 9.09
CA PHE A 51 -14.49 -13.86 7.93
C PHE A 51 -13.58 -12.70 8.30
N LYS A 52 -12.62 -12.38 7.43
CA LYS A 52 -11.70 -11.25 7.56
C LYS A 52 -12.08 -10.14 6.59
N PHE A 53 -12.20 -8.91 7.11
CA PHE A 53 -12.54 -7.73 6.33
C PHE A 53 -11.44 -6.67 6.52
N ASP A 54 -10.91 -6.14 5.43
CA ASP A 54 -10.00 -5.02 5.46
C ASP A 54 -10.77 -3.71 5.69
N LEU A 55 -10.28 -2.87 6.61
CA LEU A 55 -10.93 -1.60 6.98
C LEU A 55 -10.51 -0.42 6.10
N GLY A 56 -9.63 -0.63 5.16
CA GLY A 56 -9.06 0.42 4.34
C GLY A 56 -8.68 -0.03 2.94
N PRO A 57 -7.55 0.46 2.42
CA PRO A 57 -7.11 0.15 1.07
C PRO A 57 -6.93 -1.35 0.86
N THR A 58 -7.54 -1.88 -0.20
CA THR A 58 -7.40 -3.28 -0.63
C THR A 58 -6.30 -3.43 -1.69
N PHE A 59 -5.89 -2.32 -2.33
CA PHE A 59 -4.81 -2.31 -3.31
C PHE A 59 -3.55 -1.69 -2.72
N PHE A 60 -2.41 -2.33 -2.95
CA PHE A 60 -1.12 -1.79 -2.60
C PHE A 60 -0.52 -1.07 -3.80
N LEU A 61 -0.77 0.24 -3.90
CA LEU A 61 -0.48 1.04 -5.09
C LEU A 61 0.99 1.43 -5.25
N TYR A 62 1.77 1.47 -4.17
CA TYR A 62 3.14 1.97 -4.21
C TYR A 62 4.11 1.10 -3.41
N PRO A 63 4.39 -0.14 -3.85
CA PRO A 63 5.28 -1.07 -3.16
C PRO A 63 6.70 -0.53 -3.00
N GLN A 64 7.21 0.28 -3.94
CA GLN A 64 8.55 0.84 -3.91
C GLN A 64 8.84 1.69 -2.66
N ALA A 65 7.82 2.34 -2.09
CA ALA A 65 8.00 3.08 -0.85
C ALA A 65 8.28 2.15 0.34
N LEU A 66 7.56 1.03 0.41
CA LEU A 66 7.77 0.02 1.44
C LEU A 66 9.09 -0.72 1.24
N GLU A 67 9.43 -1.07 0.00
CA GLU A 67 10.72 -1.68 -0.36
C GLU A 67 11.90 -0.86 0.17
N LYS A 68 11.88 0.48 0.00
CA LYS A 68 12.93 1.35 0.52
C LYS A 68 13.06 1.28 2.05
N VAL A 69 11.95 1.17 2.78
CA VAL A 69 11.96 1.01 4.24
C VAL A 69 12.62 -0.31 4.62
N PHE A 70 12.23 -1.42 4.00
CA PHE A 70 12.80 -2.75 4.25
C PHE A 70 14.28 -2.80 3.88
N GLN A 71 14.66 -2.36 2.70
CA GLN A 71 16.05 -2.28 2.25
C GLN A 71 16.91 -1.44 3.20
N SER A 72 16.35 -0.35 3.75
CA SER A 72 17.06 0.49 4.69
C SER A 72 17.51 -0.26 5.95
N VAL A 73 16.87 -1.36 6.31
CA VAL A 73 17.21 -2.19 7.48
C VAL A 73 17.83 -3.53 7.08
N GLY A 74 18.16 -3.72 5.80
CA GLY A 74 18.83 -4.91 5.30
C GLY A 74 17.88 -6.08 5.02
N LEU A 75 16.57 -5.80 4.92
CA LEU A 75 15.55 -6.79 4.56
C LEU A 75 15.11 -6.60 3.10
N ASN A 76 14.66 -7.69 2.49
CA ASN A 76 14.01 -7.66 1.20
C ASN A 76 12.50 -7.84 1.40
N LEU A 77 11.70 -6.89 0.92
CA LEU A 77 10.25 -6.91 1.10
C LEU A 77 9.60 -8.20 0.58
N MET A 78 10.07 -8.72 -0.55
CA MET A 78 9.49 -9.90 -1.20
C MET A 78 9.78 -11.20 -0.45
N ASP A 79 10.76 -11.21 0.47
CA ASP A 79 11.03 -12.36 1.34
C ASP A 79 10.11 -12.35 2.58
N GLU A 80 9.53 -11.18 2.90
CA GLU A 80 8.72 -10.98 4.10
C GLU A 80 7.21 -11.02 3.83
N ILE A 81 6.79 -10.65 2.60
CA ILE A 81 5.37 -10.65 2.21
C ILE A 81 5.19 -11.21 0.81
N GLU A 82 4.15 -12.00 0.63
CA GLU A 82 3.71 -12.46 -0.69
C GLU A 82 2.82 -11.40 -1.33
N MET A 83 3.24 -10.93 -2.51
CA MET A 83 2.49 -9.96 -3.31
C MET A 83 2.35 -10.44 -4.74
N GLU A 84 1.15 -10.33 -5.28
CA GLU A 84 0.87 -10.61 -6.68
C GLU A 84 0.47 -9.32 -7.40
N ARG A 85 1.05 -9.11 -8.59
CA ARG A 85 0.67 -8.00 -9.45
C ARG A 85 -0.54 -8.40 -10.28
N LEU A 86 -1.63 -7.68 -10.10
CA LEU A 86 -2.85 -7.90 -10.87
C LEU A 86 -2.76 -7.19 -12.23
N ASP A 87 -3.13 -7.92 -13.30
CA ASP A 87 -3.34 -7.35 -14.64
C ASP A 87 -4.46 -8.14 -15.35
N PRO A 88 -5.61 -7.52 -15.65
CA PRO A 88 -5.96 -6.14 -15.30
C PRO A 88 -6.12 -5.93 -13.80
N GLN A 89 -5.84 -4.72 -13.34
CA GLN A 89 -5.91 -4.35 -11.92
C GLN A 89 -7.35 -4.33 -11.42
N TYR A 90 -8.26 -3.76 -12.22
CA TYR A 90 -9.70 -3.73 -11.98
C TYR A 90 -10.43 -3.42 -13.29
N ARG A 91 -11.74 -3.66 -13.28
CA ARG A 91 -12.63 -3.35 -14.40
C ARG A 91 -13.59 -2.24 -14.00
N ILE A 92 -13.69 -1.19 -14.83
CA ILE A 92 -14.69 -0.14 -14.71
C ILE A 92 -15.83 -0.49 -15.65
N ILE A 93 -17.03 -0.65 -15.10
CA ILE A 93 -18.26 -0.94 -15.86
C ILE A 93 -19.09 0.31 -15.91
N PHE A 94 -19.47 0.75 -17.10
CA PHE A 94 -20.26 1.97 -17.29
C PHE A 94 -21.76 1.65 -17.36
N LYS A 95 -22.57 2.52 -16.77
CA LYS A 95 -24.02 2.38 -16.81
C LYS A 95 -24.56 2.44 -18.24
N SER A 96 -23.91 3.16 -19.13
CA SER A 96 -24.24 3.28 -20.57
C SER A 96 -23.90 2.02 -21.38
N GLY A 97 -23.33 0.99 -20.76
CA GLY A 97 -22.78 -0.19 -21.38
C GLY A 97 -21.28 -0.05 -21.65
N GLY A 98 -20.62 -1.19 -21.84
CA GLY A 98 -19.16 -1.27 -22.03
C GLY A 98 -18.38 -1.24 -20.72
N HIS A 99 -17.08 -1.45 -20.84
CA HIS A 99 -16.14 -1.46 -19.73
C HIS A 99 -14.74 -1.05 -20.18
N ILE A 100 -13.91 -0.69 -19.21
CA ILE A 100 -12.46 -0.48 -19.37
C ILE A 100 -11.76 -1.36 -18.34
N ASP A 101 -10.79 -2.15 -18.79
CA ASP A 101 -9.90 -2.93 -17.94
C ASP A 101 -8.65 -2.10 -17.64
N ALA A 102 -8.47 -1.72 -16.38
CA ALA A 102 -7.31 -0.96 -15.97
C ALA A 102 -6.05 -1.81 -16.00
N THR A 103 -5.09 -1.42 -16.82
CA THR A 103 -3.79 -2.07 -16.96
C THR A 103 -2.67 -1.04 -16.97
N ASN A 104 -1.43 -1.49 -16.69
CA ASN A 104 -0.25 -0.62 -16.79
C ASN A 104 0.27 -0.50 -18.23
N ASP A 105 -0.26 -1.25 -19.18
CA ASP A 105 0.07 -1.11 -20.60
C ASP A 105 -0.64 0.13 -21.16
N ILE A 106 0.13 1.20 -21.34
CA ILE A 106 -0.36 2.50 -21.83
C ILE A 106 -1.02 2.34 -23.22
N LYS A 107 -0.48 1.46 -24.07
CA LYS A 107 -1.05 1.24 -25.39
C LYS A 107 -2.41 0.57 -25.30
N VAL A 108 -2.52 -0.49 -24.51
CA VAL A 108 -3.79 -1.20 -24.29
C VAL A 108 -4.83 -0.24 -23.67
N MET A 109 -4.44 0.57 -22.67
CA MET A 109 -5.32 1.58 -22.08
C MET A 109 -5.76 2.62 -23.10
N SER A 110 -4.83 3.15 -23.90
CA SER A 110 -5.14 4.13 -24.96
C SER A 110 -6.11 3.57 -26.00
N ASP A 111 -5.90 2.32 -26.43
CA ASP A 111 -6.78 1.66 -27.40
C ASP A 111 -8.19 1.43 -26.83
N GLN A 112 -8.32 1.04 -25.56
CA GLN A 112 -9.61 0.91 -24.89
C GLN A 112 -10.33 2.25 -24.78
N ILE A 113 -9.64 3.31 -24.37
CA ILE A 113 -10.19 4.67 -24.28
C ILE A 113 -10.63 5.16 -25.68
N LYS A 114 -9.80 4.94 -26.70
CA LYS A 114 -10.12 5.32 -28.08
C LYS A 114 -11.39 4.63 -28.60
N ASN A 115 -11.60 3.38 -28.23
CA ASN A 115 -12.81 2.64 -28.64
C ASN A 115 -14.06 3.09 -27.88
N PHE A 116 -13.89 3.53 -26.62
CA PHE A 116 -14.99 3.93 -25.75
C PHE A 116 -15.32 5.42 -25.84
N ALA A 117 -14.31 6.28 -25.89
CA ALA A 117 -14.39 7.74 -25.94
C ALA A 117 -13.26 8.30 -26.85
N PRO A 118 -13.42 8.31 -28.17
CA PRO A 118 -12.36 8.68 -29.12
C PRO A 118 -11.75 10.07 -28.90
N GLU A 119 -12.57 11.00 -28.44
CA GLU A 119 -12.14 12.39 -28.15
C GLU A 119 -11.13 12.44 -27.01
N ASP A 120 -11.30 11.59 -25.98
CA ASP A 120 -10.49 11.60 -24.76
C ASP A 120 -9.15 10.88 -24.94
N ALA A 121 -9.02 10.06 -25.97
CA ALA A 121 -7.81 9.29 -26.23
C ALA A 121 -6.54 10.15 -26.41
N LYS A 122 -6.71 11.38 -26.91
CA LYS A 122 -5.59 12.32 -27.14
C LYS A 122 -5.01 12.89 -25.84
N GLY A 123 -5.79 12.89 -24.76
CA GLY A 123 -5.35 13.38 -23.45
C GLY A 123 -4.71 12.31 -22.57
N PHE A 124 -4.73 11.07 -23.00
CA PHE A 124 -4.22 9.93 -22.23
C PHE A 124 -2.75 9.56 -22.52
N SER A 125 -2.12 10.16 -23.51
CA SER A 125 -0.74 9.87 -23.94
C SER A 125 0.32 10.63 -23.13
#